data_9bca7fa65345b1f8543f29e6a20e0c7a
#
_entry.id   9bca7fa65345b1f8543f29e6a20e0c7a
#
_cell.length_a   1.000
_cell.length_b   1.000
_cell.length_c   1.000
_cell.angle_alpha   90.00
_cell.angle_beta   90.00
_cell.angle_gamma   90.00
#
_symmetry.space_group_name_H-M   'P 1'
#
loop_
_entity.id
_entity.type
_entity.pdbx_description
1 polymer ?
#
loop_
_entity_poly.entity_id
_entity_poly.type
_entity_poly.pdbx_seq_one_letter_code
_entity_poly.pdbx_strand_id
1 'polypeptide(L)'
;IFLFNNNLQSVRERETVNQYHQMMEEDSDIIRLRTSVRQAAEAKLQHGVIGVNDLLQEITKENRARIDHSLHEMEMLKNIYELKHTINQ
;
A
#
# COMPACT_ATOMS: atom_id res chain seq x y z
N ILE A 1 -13.15 -8.49 -34.30
CA ILE A 1 -13.61 -7.51 -33.30
C ILE A 1 -13.69 -8.16 -31.93
N PHE A 2 -14.26 -9.35 -31.86
CA PHE A 2 -14.36 -10.10 -30.61
C PHE A 2 -12.98 -10.43 -30.02
N LEU A 3 -12.07 -10.92 -30.87
CA LEU A 3 -10.69 -11.23 -30.45
C LEU A 3 -9.94 -9.98 -30.03
N PHE A 4 -10.15 -8.85 -30.71
CA PHE A 4 -9.53 -7.59 -30.35
C PHE A 4 -9.98 -7.11 -28.98
N ASN A 5 -11.28 -7.20 -28.68
CA ASN A 5 -11.83 -6.80 -27.38
C ASN A 5 -11.30 -7.66 -26.23
N ASN A 6 -11.18 -8.98 -26.46
CA ASN A 6 -10.61 -9.89 -25.45
C ASN A 6 -9.14 -9.57 -25.17
N ASN A 7 -8.36 -9.28 -26.21
CA ASN A 7 -6.96 -8.90 -26.06
C ASN A 7 -6.83 -7.59 -25.29
N LEU A 8 -7.70 -6.61 -25.59
CA LEU A 8 -7.70 -5.33 -24.91
C LEU A 8 -8.03 -5.47 -23.43
N GLN A 9 -9.01 -6.30 -23.09
CA GLN A 9 -9.37 -6.58 -21.70
C GLN A 9 -8.23 -7.25 -20.95
N SER A 10 -7.54 -8.23 -21.58
CA SER A 10 -6.38 -8.89 -20.99
C SER A 10 -5.24 -7.93 -20.74
N VAL A 11 -4.98 -7.01 -21.66
CA VAL A 11 -3.94 -5.99 -21.48
C VAL A 11 -4.28 -5.07 -20.32
N ARG A 12 -5.53 -4.60 -20.25
CA ARG A 12 -6.00 -3.75 -19.14
C ARG A 12 -5.89 -4.46 -17.80
N GLU A 13 -6.25 -5.73 -17.75
CA GLU A 13 -6.14 -6.52 -16.52
C GLU A 13 -4.69 -6.62 -16.07
N ARG A 14 -3.76 -6.91 -16.98
CA ARG A 14 -2.33 -6.97 -16.67
C ARG A 14 -1.79 -5.63 -16.18
N GLU A 15 -2.18 -4.53 -16.84
CA GLU A 15 -1.75 -3.19 -16.43
C GLU A 15 -2.25 -2.86 -15.03
N THR A 16 -3.51 -3.18 -14.74
CA THR A 16 -4.10 -2.96 -13.42
C THR A 16 -3.37 -3.75 -12.35
N VAL A 17 -3.12 -5.03 -12.59
CA VAL A 17 -2.38 -5.89 -11.66
C VAL A 17 -0.97 -5.34 -11.43
N ASN A 18 -0.28 -4.94 -12.50
CA ASN A 18 1.08 -4.40 -12.39
C ASN A 18 1.10 -3.10 -11.59
N GLN A 19 0.12 -2.22 -11.79
CA GLN A 19 0.00 -0.97 -11.03
C GLN A 19 -0.19 -1.25 -9.54
N TYR A 20 -1.03 -2.22 -9.19
CA TYR A 20 -1.26 -2.58 -7.79
C TYR A 20 -0.03 -3.25 -7.18
N HIS A 21 0.69 -4.09 -7.93
CA HIS A 21 1.95 -4.67 -7.45
C HIS A 21 2.98 -3.59 -7.13
N GLN A 22 3.11 -2.59 -8.01
CA GLN A 22 4.02 -1.48 -7.79
C GLN A 22 3.60 -0.67 -6.56
N MET A 23 2.31 -0.40 -6.40
CA MET A 23 1.78 0.32 -5.24
C MET A 23 2.05 -0.45 -3.95
N MET A 24 1.90 -1.78 -3.96
CA MET A 24 2.18 -2.61 -2.79
C MET A 24 3.66 -2.58 -2.40
N GLU A 25 4.57 -2.59 -3.38
CA GLU A 25 6.01 -2.45 -3.12
C GLU A 25 6.32 -1.09 -2.52
N GLU A 26 5.76 -0.02 -3.06
CA GLU A 26 5.92 1.34 -2.54
C GLU A 26 5.40 1.45 -1.11
N ASP A 27 4.22 0.89 -0.84
CA ASP A 27 3.64 0.86 0.51
C ASP A 27 4.54 0.12 1.49
N SER A 28 5.09 -1.02 1.09
CA SER A 28 6.01 -1.79 1.92
C SER A 28 7.27 -1.00 2.26
N ASP A 29 7.81 -0.26 1.29
CA ASP A 29 8.97 0.59 1.52
C ASP A 29 8.64 1.74 2.47
N ILE A 30 7.47 2.36 2.33
CA ILE A 30 7.02 3.42 3.23
C ILE A 30 6.86 2.89 4.66
N ILE A 31 6.23 1.73 4.83
CA ILE A 31 6.05 1.11 6.15
C ILE A 31 7.41 0.81 6.78
N ARG A 32 8.35 0.29 6.00
CA ARG A 32 9.70 -0.01 6.49
C ARG A 32 10.40 1.26 6.97
N LEU A 33 10.29 2.34 6.19
CA LEU A 33 10.84 3.64 6.55
C LEU A 33 10.22 4.16 7.84
N ARG A 34 8.88 4.16 7.93
CA ARG A 34 8.16 4.64 9.12
C ARG A 34 8.49 3.83 10.35
N THR A 35 8.64 2.51 10.21
CA THR A 35 9.04 1.63 11.31
C THR A 35 10.44 2.00 11.81
N SER A 36 11.38 2.23 10.89
CA SER A 36 12.75 2.62 11.25
C SER A 36 12.78 3.97 11.96
N VAL A 37 12.00 4.95 11.49
CA VAL A 37 11.92 6.27 12.11
C VAL A 37 11.30 6.17 13.49
N ARG A 38 10.24 5.38 13.67
CA ARG A 38 9.63 5.16 14.98
C ARG A 38 10.60 4.51 15.95
N GLN A 39 11.34 3.50 15.52
CA GLN A 39 12.34 2.84 16.36
C GLN A 39 13.45 3.81 16.78
N ALA A 40 13.91 4.66 15.86
CA ALA A 40 14.88 5.70 16.16
C ALA A 40 14.33 6.70 17.17
N ALA A 41 13.04 7.07 17.05
CA ALA A 41 12.37 7.97 17.99
C ALA A 41 12.28 7.35 19.39
N GLU A 42 12.01 6.04 19.49
CA GLU A 42 12.00 5.34 20.78
C GLU A 42 13.36 5.42 21.46
N ALA A 43 14.45 5.20 20.72
CA ALA A 43 15.81 5.32 21.24
C ALA A 43 16.10 6.75 21.69
N LYS A 44 15.70 7.74 20.91
CA LYS A 44 15.88 9.16 21.27
C LYS A 44 15.12 9.54 22.54
N LEU A 45 13.92 8.99 22.71
CA LEU A 45 13.14 9.22 23.93
C LEU A 45 13.86 8.63 25.14
N GLN A 46 14.41 7.42 25.04
CA GLN A 46 15.15 6.77 26.13
C GLN A 46 16.38 7.60 26.55
N HIS A 47 17.00 8.28 25.59
CA HIS A 47 18.16 9.14 25.85
C HIS A 47 17.78 10.59 26.18
N GLY A 48 16.49 10.91 26.27
CA GLY A 48 16.01 12.24 26.62
C GLY A 48 16.17 13.27 25.51
N VAL A 49 16.41 12.86 24.28
CA VAL A 49 16.61 13.76 23.13
C VAL A 49 15.29 14.35 22.63
N ILE A 50 14.22 13.57 22.71
CA ILE A 50 12.87 13.99 22.30
C ILE A 50 11.87 13.72 23.42
N GLY A 51 10.69 14.36 23.32
CA GLY A 51 9.59 14.14 24.24
C GLY A 51 8.63 13.06 23.75
N VAL A 52 7.70 12.68 24.65
CA VAL A 52 6.68 11.66 24.37
C VAL A 52 5.81 12.06 23.18
N ASN A 53 5.48 13.35 23.05
CA ASN A 53 4.64 13.83 21.95
C ASN A 53 5.30 13.59 20.58
N ASP A 54 6.62 13.74 20.52
CA ASP A 54 7.37 13.49 19.29
C ASP A 54 7.31 12.00 18.90
N LEU A 55 7.44 11.11 19.89
CA LEU A 55 7.30 9.68 19.65
C LEU A 55 5.88 9.32 19.21
N LEU A 56 4.86 9.90 19.84
CA LEU A 56 3.47 9.66 19.48
C LEU A 56 3.19 10.07 18.03
N GLN A 57 3.79 11.16 17.56
CA GLN A 57 3.66 11.56 16.16
C GLN A 57 4.23 10.51 15.21
N GLU A 58 5.38 9.93 15.54
CA GLU A 58 6.00 8.90 14.70
C GLU A 58 5.20 7.59 14.72
N ILE A 59 4.64 7.22 15.86
CA ILE A 59 3.75 6.06 15.98
C ILE A 59 2.50 6.27 15.10
N THR A 60 1.92 7.46 15.13
CA THR A 60 0.75 7.80 14.33
C THR A 60 1.05 7.69 12.83
N LYS A 61 2.21 8.19 12.40
CA LYS A 61 2.64 8.11 11.00
C LYS A 61 2.83 6.66 10.54
N GLU A 62 3.43 5.83 11.39
CA GLU A 62 3.60 4.40 11.10
C GLU A 62 2.24 3.70 10.96
N ASN A 63 1.34 3.95 11.91
CA ASN A 63 0.00 3.36 11.88
C ASN A 63 -0.78 3.80 10.65
N ARG A 64 -0.68 5.08 10.27
CA ARG A 64 -1.34 5.58 9.06
C ARG A 64 -0.81 4.89 7.82
N ALA A 65 0.49 4.68 7.72
CA ALA A 65 1.07 3.99 6.58
C ALA A 65 0.55 2.54 6.48
N ARG A 66 0.42 1.84 7.60
CA ARG A 66 -0.12 0.48 7.64
C ARG A 66 -1.60 0.43 7.26
N ILE A 67 -2.38 1.40 7.72
CA ILE A 67 -3.81 1.52 7.37
C ILE A 67 -3.96 1.79 5.87
N ASP A 68 -3.19 2.73 5.34
CA ASP A 68 -3.22 3.05 3.91
C ASP A 68 -2.89 1.84 3.05
N HIS A 69 -1.88 1.06 3.46
CA HIS A 69 -1.52 -0.19 2.77
C HIS A 69 -2.69 -1.18 2.78
N SER A 70 -3.35 -1.35 3.92
CA SER A 70 -4.50 -2.24 4.05
C SER A 70 -5.66 -1.80 3.14
N LEU A 71 -5.91 -0.50 3.07
CA LEU A 71 -6.95 0.05 2.18
C LEU A 71 -6.60 -0.17 0.71
N HIS A 72 -5.34 0.04 0.32
CA HIS A 72 -4.87 -0.22 -1.04
C HIS A 72 -5.03 -1.71 -1.41
N GLU A 73 -4.71 -2.59 -0.47
CA GLU A 73 -4.89 -4.03 -0.67
C GLU A 73 -6.35 -4.40 -0.90
N MET A 74 -7.25 -3.83 -0.10
CA MET A 74 -8.69 -4.05 -0.27
C MET A 74 -9.19 -3.52 -1.61
N GLU A 75 -8.74 -2.34 -2.02
CA GLU A 75 -9.08 -1.77 -3.33
C GLU A 75 -8.58 -2.64 -4.47
N MET A 76 -7.36 -3.16 -4.35
CA MET A 76 -6.76 -4.07 -5.31
C MET A 76 -7.63 -5.31 -5.48
N LEU A 77 -7.98 -5.96 -4.37
CA LEU A 77 -8.79 -7.18 -4.41
C LEU A 77 -10.17 -6.91 -5.01
N LYS A 78 -10.79 -5.79 -4.66
CA LYS A 78 -12.08 -5.39 -5.20
C LYS A 78 -12.00 -5.20 -6.72
N ASN A 79 -11.00 -4.46 -7.18
CA ASN A 79 -10.86 -4.15 -8.60
C ASN A 79 -10.51 -5.40 -9.42
N ILE A 80 -9.66 -6.28 -8.90
CA ILE A 80 -9.34 -7.55 -9.56
C ILE A 80 -10.60 -8.42 -9.67
N TYR A 81 -11.37 -8.48 -8.58
CA TYR A 81 -12.62 -9.24 -8.58
C TYR A 81 -13.60 -8.70 -9.61
N GLU A 82 -13.77 -7.39 -9.68
CA GLU A 82 -14.67 -6.75 -10.65
C GLU A 82 -14.21 -7.00 -12.10
N LEU A 83 -12.91 -6.94 -12.36
CA LEU A 83 -12.36 -7.23 -13.69
C LEU A 83 -12.65 -8.67 -14.10
N LYS A 84 -12.42 -9.63 -13.22
CA LYS A 84 -12.69 -11.05 -13.50
C LYS A 84 -14.18 -11.30 -13.72
N HIS A 85 -15.02 -10.65 -12.93
CA HIS A 85 -16.46 -10.78 -13.07
C HIS A 85 -16.93 -10.23 -14.43
N THR A 86 -16.38 -9.10 -14.84
CA THR A 86 -16.69 -8.49 -16.14
C THR A 86 -16.25 -9.38 -17.30
N ILE A 87 -15.07 -9.98 -17.21
CA ILE A 87 -14.56 -10.87 -18.25
C ILE A 87 -15.39 -12.15 -18.37
N ASN A 88 -15.89 -12.66 -17.27
CA ASN A 88 -16.69 -13.90 -17.24
C ASN A 88 -18.13 -13.69 -17.71
N GLN A 89 -18.59 -12.47 -17.84
CA GLN A 89 -19.89 -12.16 -18.40
C GLN A 89 -19.83 -12.03 -19.92
#